data_f44c12af39c0389f1defcfdf3db3b405
#
_entry.id   f44c12af39c0389f1defcfdf3db3b405
#
_cell.length_a   1.000
_cell.length_b   1.000
_cell.length_c   1.000
_cell.angle_alpha   90.00
_cell.angle_beta   90.00
_cell.angle_gamma   90.00
#
_symmetry.space_group_name_H-M   'P 1'
#
loop_
_entity.id
_entity.type
_entity.pdbx_description
1 polymer ?
#
loop_
_entity_poly.entity_id
_entity_poly.type
_entity_poly.pdbx_seq_one_letter_code
_entity_poly.pdbx_strand_id
1 'polypeptide(L)'
;MTLKIKTGYRLNVAMIVLNKDNKVLFCKRRNTENWQFPQGGVDENENIESAMFRELNEEVGLEKDNVEIKAVSQNLIYYDIPKNIRSRVLGGKFKGQAQKYFLLKLISGDVDLNIENTPEFDKYSWVPFWYPLNQVVDFKKEAYRSALIELKNKIKI
;
A
#
# COMPACT_ATOMS: atom_id res chain seq x y z
N MET A 1 18.90 12.15 0.26
CA MET A 1 17.91 13.23 0.40
C MET A 1 16.91 12.86 1.48
N THR A 2 16.72 13.74 2.44
CA THR A 2 15.82 13.50 3.56
C THR A 2 14.40 13.88 3.18
N LEU A 3 13.45 12.96 3.34
CA LEU A 3 12.04 13.25 3.13
C LEU A 3 11.50 14.07 4.29
N LYS A 4 10.78 15.14 3.95
CA LYS A 4 10.10 15.96 4.95
C LYS A 4 8.69 15.44 5.15
N ILE A 5 8.39 15.03 6.36
CA ILE A 5 7.09 14.47 6.74
C ILE A 5 6.42 15.46 7.69
N LYS A 6 5.14 15.75 7.45
CA LYS A 6 4.38 16.61 8.34
C LYS A 6 4.30 16.01 9.73
N THR A 7 4.38 16.85 10.76
CA THR A 7 4.31 16.42 12.15
C THR A 7 3.00 15.67 12.43
N GLY A 8 3.11 14.54 13.11
CA GLY A 8 1.95 13.73 13.46
C GLY A 8 1.61 12.63 12.46
N TYR A 9 2.35 12.55 11.34
CA TYR A 9 2.12 11.50 10.34
C TYR A 9 3.22 10.45 10.38
N ARG A 10 2.84 9.20 10.14
CA ARG A 10 3.78 8.08 10.08
C ARG A 10 4.17 7.82 8.63
N LEU A 11 5.46 7.69 8.37
CA LEU A 11 5.94 7.35 7.03
C LEU A 11 5.58 5.90 6.70
N ASN A 12 5.03 5.69 5.53
CA ASN A 12 4.45 4.41 5.11
C ASN A 12 4.70 4.21 3.61
N VAL A 13 4.76 2.97 3.19
CA VAL A 13 4.81 2.60 1.77
C VAL A 13 3.54 1.86 1.40
N ALA A 14 3.03 2.10 0.19
CA ALA A 14 1.86 1.42 -0.33
C ALA A 14 2.19 0.84 -1.70
N MET A 15 1.72 -0.37 -1.98
CA MET A 15 2.05 -1.10 -3.19
C MET A 15 0.80 -1.37 -4.02
N ILE A 16 0.84 -0.92 -5.27
CA ILE A 16 -0.19 -1.25 -6.26
C ILE A 16 0.47 -2.25 -7.21
N VAL A 17 0.07 -3.51 -7.11
CA VAL A 17 0.66 -4.60 -7.89
C VAL A 17 -0.25 -4.91 -9.07
N LEU A 18 0.28 -4.81 -10.30
CA LEU A 18 -0.43 -5.17 -11.52
C LEU A 18 -0.07 -6.59 -11.92
N ASN A 19 -1.07 -7.35 -12.37
CA ASN A 19 -0.83 -8.66 -12.99
C ASN A 19 -0.72 -8.49 -14.53
N LYS A 20 -0.61 -9.60 -15.26
CA LYS A 20 -0.48 -9.59 -16.72
C LYS A 20 -1.67 -8.95 -17.45
N ASP A 21 -2.84 -8.94 -16.81
CA ASP A 21 -4.06 -8.36 -17.38
C ASP A 21 -4.30 -6.93 -16.90
N ASN A 22 -3.28 -6.32 -16.27
CA ASN A 22 -3.34 -4.97 -15.70
C ASN A 22 -4.41 -4.79 -14.63
N LYS A 23 -4.78 -5.89 -13.96
CA LYS A 23 -5.62 -5.83 -12.78
C LYS A 23 -4.73 -5.62 -11.56
N VAL A 24 -5.30 -5.03 -10.52
CA VAL A 24 -4.55 -4.68 -9.31
C VAL A 24 -4.86 -5.64 -8.17
N LEU A 25 -3.84 -5.90 -7.36
CA LEU A 25 -3.96 -6.74 -6.17
C LEU A 25 -4.66 -5.96 -5.07
N PHE A 26 -5.78 -6.50 -4.59
CA PHE A 26 -6.58 -5.89 -3.54
C PHE A 26 -6.81 -6.92 -2.45
N CYS A 27 -6.56 -6.56 -1.19
CA CYS A 27 -6.47 -7.52 -0.10
C CYS A 27 -7.44 -7.17 1.03
N LYS A 28 -8.04 -8.20 1.61
CA LYS A 28 -8.96 -8.04 2.75
C LYS A 28 -8.19 -8.22 4.05
N ARG A 29 -8.29 -7.22 4.93
CA ARG A 29 -7.66 -7.30 6.25
C ARG A 29 -8.30 -8.42 7.06
N ARG A 30 -7.44 -9.20 7.71
CA ARG A 30 -7.87 -10.34 8.51
C ARG A 30 -8.93 -9.93 9.54
N ASN A 31 -9.99 -10.74 9.62
CA ASN A 31 -11.09 -10.53 10.56
C ASN A 31 -11.87 -9.22 10.38
N THR A 32 -11.83 -8.65 9.19
CA THR A 32 -12.60 -7.44 8.84
C THR A 32 -13.23 -7.62 7.47
N GLU A 33 -14.10 -6.65 7.10
CA GLU A 33 -14.62 -6.55 5.73
C GLU A 33 -13.90 -5.43 4.96
N ASN A 34 -12.75 -4.96 5.47
CA ASN A 34 -12.00 -3.85 4.86
C ASN A 34 -10.96 -4.36 3.87
N TRP A 35 -11.07 -3.90 2.64
CA TRP A 35 -10.14 -4.21 1.56
C TRP A 35 -9.23 -3.03 1.29
N GLN A 36 -7.98 -3.30 1.00
CA GLN A 36 -6.98 -2.27 0.76
C GLN A 36 -5.81 -2.77 -0.08
N PHE A 37 -4.99 -1.85 -0.57
CA PHE A 37 -3.69 -2.19 -1.12
C PHE A 37 -2.76 -2.64 0.00
N PRO A 38 -1.81 -3.54 -0.28
CA PRO A 38 -0.72 -3.81 0.68
C PRO A 38 0.00 -2.52 1.03
N GLN A 39 0.31 -2.36 2.31
CA GLN A 39 1.01 -1.18 2.81
C GLN A 39 1.69 -1.50 4.14
N GLY A 40 2.67 -0.70 4.50
CA GLY A 40 3.31 -0.88 5.80
C GLY A 40 4.23 0.27 6.16
N GLY A 41 4.63 0.33 7.42
CA GLY A 41 5.49 1.38 7.93
C GLY A 41 6.94 1.23 7.50
N VAL A 42 7.62 2.36 7.42
CA VAL A 42 9.07 2.40 7.18
C VAL A 42 9.74 2.46 8.55
N ASP A 43 10.64 1.53 8.82
CA ASP A 43 11.36 1.49 10.09
C ASP A 43 12.42 2.59 10.14
N GLU A 44 12.81 2.93 11.37
CA GLU A 44 13.86 3.92 11.59
C GLU A 44 15.14 3.49 10.86
N ASN A 45 15.75 4.40 10.13
CA ASN A 45 16.97 4.17 9.34
C ASN A 45 16.80 3.20 8.17
N GLU A 46 15.56 2.81 7.87
CA GLU A 46 15.29 1.95 6.72
C GLU A 46 15.10 2.81 5.46
N ASN A 47 15.67 2.36 4.36
CA ASN A 47 15.45 2.95 3.04
C ASN A 47 14.01 2.66 2.59
N ILE A 48 13.36 3.65 1.95
CA ILE A 48 11.96 3.51 1.52
C ILE A 48 11.75 2.32 0.58
N GLU A 49 12.62 2.15 -0.40
CA GLU A 49 12.48 1.03 -1.34
C GLU A 49 12.68 -0.31 -0.64
N SER A 50 13.63 -0.38 0.29
CA SER A 50 13.83 -1.59 1.10
C SER A 50 12.61 -1.90 1.97
N ALA A 51 11.99 -0.88 2.54
CA ALA A 51 10.76 -1.04 3.32
C ALA A 51 9.64 -1.60 2.44
N MET A 52 9.53 -1.08 1.21
CA MET A 52 8.53 -1.55 0.26
C MET A 52 8.69 -3.04 -0.01
N PHE A 53 9.91 -3.49 -0.33
CA PHE A 53 10.14 -4.91 -0.59
C PHE A 53 9.93 -5.78 0.64
N ARG A 54 10.32 -5.29 1.81
CA ARG A 54 10.10 -6.02 3.07
C ARG A 54 8.60 -6.20 3.34
N GLU A 55 7.83 -5.13 3.26
CA GLU A 55 6.39 -5.18 3.49
C GLU A 55 5.67 -6.02 2.43
N LEU A 56 6.11 -5.92 1.17
CA LEU A 56 5.54 -6.72 0.09
C LEU A 56 5.70 -8.22 0.40
N ASN A 57 6.88 -8.61 0.86
CA ASN A 57 7.12 -10.01 1.22
C ASN A 57 6.30 -10.42 2.45
N GLU A 58 6.35 -9.62 3.50
CA GLU A 58 5.63 -9.94 4.74
C GLU A 58 4.12 -10.08 4.53
N GLU A 59 3.53 -9.22 3.72
CA GLU A 59 2.08 -9.16 3.58
C GLU A 59 1.53 -10.06 2.48
N VAL A 60 2.21 -10.16 1.35
CA VAL A 60 1.66 -10.91 0.19
C VAL A 60 2.63 -11.94 -0.39
N GLY A 61 3.78 -12.15 0.25
CA GLY A 61 4.69 -13.22 -0.10
C GLY A 61 5.46 -13.03 -1.40
N LEU A 62 5.46 -11.83 -1.97
CA LEU A 62 6.21 -11.54 -3.19
C LEU A 62 7.59 -11.01 -2.84
N GLU A 63 8.59 -11.51 -3.55
CA GLU A 63 9.95 -11.08 -3.38
C GLU A 63 10.35 -10.07 -4.44
N LYS A 64 11.50 -9.44 -4.23
CA LYS A 64 12.03 -8.43 -5.15
C LYS A 64 12.08 -8.93 -6.59
N ASP A 65 12.51 -10.18 -6.78
CA ASP A 65 12.65 -10.76 -8.11
C ASP A 65 11.31 -11.13 -8.78
N ASN A 66 10.22 -11.09 -8.02
CA ASN A 66 8.88 -11.38 -8.54
C ASN A 66 8.22 -10.17 -9.19
N VAL A 67 8.74 -8.98 -8.96
CA VAL A 67 8.09 -7.74 -9.41
C VAL A 67 9.10 -6.79 -10.08
N GLU A 68 8.55 -5.90 -10.90
CA GLU A 68 9.31 -4.83 -11.53
C GLU A 68 8.66 -3.51 -11.13
N ILE A 69 9.46 -2.54 -10.65
CA ILE A 69 8.94 -1.21 -10.32
C ILE A 69 8.65 -0.46 -11.62
N LYS A 70 7.40 -0.10 -11.84
CA LYS A 70 6.98 0.64 -13.03
C LYS A 70 6.91 2.14 -12.81
N ALA A 71 6.53 2.56 -11.61
CA ALA A 71 6.44 3.97 -11.27
C ALA A 71 6.43 4.13 -9.75
N VAL A 72 6.80 5.32 -9.30
CA VAL A 72 6.82 5.68 -7.89
C VAL A 72 6.19 7.06 -7.77
N SER A 73 5.37 7.29 -6.76
CA SER A 73 4.77 8.60 -6.57
C SER A 73 5.87 9.64 -6.31
N GLN A 74 5.73 10.82 -6.92
CA GLN A 74 6.74 11.86 -6.79
C GLN A 74 6.77 12.42 -5.37
N ASN A 75 5.61 12.69 -4.80
CA ASN A 75 5.46 13.23 -3.47
C ASN A 75 4.81 12.23 -2.54
N LEU A 76 4.92 12.50 -1.24
CA LEU A 76 4.16 11.75 -0.25
C LEU A 76 2.68 12.07 -0.38
N ILE A 77 1.84 11.05 -0.25
CA ILE A 77 0.39 11.19 -0.30
C ILE A 77 -0.13 10.94 1.11
N TYR A 78 -0.89 11.89 1.65
CA TYR A 78 -1.32 11.88 3.04
C TYR A 78 -2.77 11.48 3.18
N TYR A 79 -3.10 10.81 4.27
CA TYR A 79 -4.49 10.70 4.72
C TYR A 79 -4.55 10.81 6.23
N ASP A 80 -5.65 11.34 6.73
CA ASP A 80 -5.90 11.48 8.16
C ASP A 80 -6.76 10.33 8.66
N ILE A 81 -6.42 9.82 9.84
CA ILE A 81 -7.23 8.84 10.53
C ILE A 81 -8.34 9.62 11.26
N PRO A 82 -9.62 9.25 11.10
CA PRO A 82 -10.70 9.95 11.80
C PRO A 82 -10.46 10.02 13.30
N LYS A 83 -10.74 11.17 13.91
CA LYS A 83 -10.46 11.41 15.33
C LYS A 83 -11.11 10.38 16.26
N ASN A 84 -12.33 9.93 15.91
CA ASN A 84 -13.08 8.99 16.75
C ASN A 84 -12.47 7.59 16.84
N ILE A 85 -11.59 7.21 15.89
CA ILE A 85 -10.93 5.90 15.90
C ILE A 85 -9.42 6.01 16.10
N ARG A 86 -8.89 7.23 16.14
CA ARG A 86 -7.43 7.46 16.14
C ARG A 86 -6.73 6.77 17.29
N SER A 87 -7.35 6.71 18.47
CA SER A 87 -6.77 6.06 19.64
C SER A 87 -6.57 4.55 19.47
N ARG A 88 -7.27 3.93 18.52
CA ARG A 88 -7.21 2.49 18.26
C ARG A 88 -6.35 2.12 17.06
N VAL A 89 -5.75 3.10 16.39
CA VAL A 89 -4.99 2.89 15.17
C VAL A 89 -3.54 3.29 15.41
N LEU A 90 -2.60 2.44 15.01
CA LEU A 90 -1.16 2.68 15.13
C LEU A 90 -0.75 3.12 16.54
N GLY A 91 -1.35 2.48 17.56
CA GLY A 91 -1.05 2.78 18.96
C GLY A 91 -1.53 4.15 19.43
N GLY A 92 -2.39 4.81 18.67
CA GLY A 92 -2.92 6.13 19.00
C GLY A 92 -1.92 7.27 18.90
N LYS A 93 -0.76 7.03 18.26
CA LYS A 93 0.35 8.00 18.22
C LYS A 93 0.31 8.96 17.05
N PHE A 94 -0.46 8.64 16.01
CA PHE A 94 -0.42 9.38 14.75
C PHE A 94 -1.80 9.89 14.36
N LYS A 95 -1.82 11.07 13.73
CA LYS A 95 -3.07 11.58 13.16
C LYS A 95 -3.33 11.04 11.74
N GLY A 96 -2.33 10.45 11.12
CA GLY A 96 -2.48 9.88 9.80
C GLY A 96 -1.20 9.26 9.30
N GLN A 97 -1.15 8.96 8.01
CA GLN A 97 0.01 8.40 7.36
C GLN A 97 0.46 9.25 6.19
N ALA A 98 1.77 9.26 5.95
CA ALA A 98 2.40 9.89 4.79
C ALA A 98 2.92 8.74 3.94
N GLN A 99 2.33 8.51 2.76
CA GLN A 99 2.58 7.32 1.96
C GLN A 99 3.38 7.62 0.70
N LYS A 100 4.40 6.80 0.45
CA LYS A 100 5.07 6.71 -0.83
C LYS A 100 4.45 5.53 -1.57
N TYR A 101 3.84 5.77 -2.73
CA TYR A 101 3.20 4.71 -3.52
C TYR A 101 4.13 4.17 -4.58
N PHE A 102 4.13 2.85 -4.71
CA PHE A 102 4.89 2.13 -5.75
C PHE A 102 3.91 1.38 -6.65
N LEU A 103 4.08 1.53 -7.95
CA LEU A 103 3.35 0.72 -8.94
C LEU A 103 4.28 -0.37 -9.41
N LEU A 104 3.89 -1.60 -9.14
CA LEU A 104 4.70 -2.78 -9.42
C LEU A 104 4.01 -3.65 -10.47
N LYS A 105 4.79 -4.33 -11.29
CA LYS A 105 4.29 -5.34 -12.23
C LYS A 105 4.75 -6.70 -11.75
N LEU A 106 3.82 -7.61 -11.54
CA LEU A 106 4.12 -9.00 -11.21
C LEU A 106 4.69 -9.69 -12.45
N ILE A 107 5.90 -10.23 -12.35
CA ILE A 107 6.56 -10.90 -13.48
C ILE A 107 6.74 -12.40 -13.23
N SER A 108 6.69 -12.84 -11.98
CA SER A 108 6.81 -14.26 -11.63
C SER A 108 6.27 -14.49 -10.23
N GLY A 109 6.05 -15.75 -9.88
CA GLY A 109 5.61 -16.13 -8.54
C GLY A 109 4.12 -15.89 -8.33
N ASP A 110 3.67 -16.24 -7.14
CA ASP A 110 2.27 -16.16 -6.74
C ASP A 110 2.16 -15.46 -5.38
N VAL A 111 1.01 -14.83 -5.15
CA VAL A 111 0.68 -14.23 -3.85
C VAL A 111 0.56 -15.34 -2.81
N ASP A 112 1.18 -15.12 -1.66
CA ASP A 112 1.07 -16.00 -0.50
C ASP A 112 0.82 -15.13 0.73
N LEU A 113 -0.38 -15.20 1.27
CA LEU A 113 -0.78 -14.38 2.41
C LEU A 113 -0.30 -14.94 3.75
N ASN A 114 0.32 -16.13 3.76
CA ASN A 114 0.64 -16.86 4.99
C ASN A 114 2.14 -16.92 5.29
N ILE A 115 2.91 -15.95 4.82
CA ILE A 115 4.34 -15.87 5.13
C ILE A 115 4.54 -15.66 6.63
N GLU A 116 3.73 -14.79 7.23
CA GLU A 116 3.77 -14.52 8.67
C GLU A 116 2.86 -15.45 9.45
N ASN A 117 3.18 -15.71 10.72
CA ASN A 117 2.34 -16.53 11.60
C ASN A 117 0.98 -15.89 11.85
N THR A 118 0.93 -14.56 11.81
CA THR A 118 -0.30 -13.80 11.98
C THR A 118 -0.50 -12.93 10.75
N PRO A 119 -1.10 -13.49 9.68
CA PRO A 119 -1.24 -12.77 8.43
C PRO A 119 -2.03 -11.46 8.58
N GLU A 120 -1.57 -10.43 7.88
CA GLU A 120 -2.29 -9.15 7.81
C GLU A 120 -3.61 -9.29 7.04
N PHE A 121 -3.60 -10.12 6.00
CA PHE A 121 -4.75 -10.32 5.12
C PHE A 121 -5.17 -11.79 5.12
N ASP A 122 -6.48 -12.03 4.99
CA ASP A 122 -7.00 -13.41 4.86
C ASP A 122 -7.58 -13.71 3.48
N LYS A 123 -7.71 -12.71 2.60
CA LYS A 123 -8.16 -12.90 1.22
C LYS A 123 -7.48 -11.89 0.31
N TYR A 124 -7.39 -12.24 -0.97
CA TYR A 124 -6.97 -11.29 -2.00
C TYR A 124 -7.76 -11.53 -3.29
N SER A 125 -7.78 -10.51 -4.13
CA SER A 125 -8.43 -10.58 -5.44
C SER A 125 -7.68 -9.67 -6.42
N TRP A 126 -7.68 -10.06 -7.68
CA TRP A 126 -7.20 -9.21 -8.78
C TRP A 126 -8.41 -8.48 -9.34
N VAL A 127 -8.42 -7.15 -9.21
CA VAL A 127 -9.59 -6.35 -9.57
C VAL A 127 -9.25 -5.29 -10.61
N PRO A 128 -10.24 -4.74 -11.33
CA PRO A 128 -9.98 -3.66 -12.28
C PRO A 128 -9.28 -2.48 -11.59
N PHE A 129 -8.45 -1.76 -12.35
CA PHE A 129 -7.58 -0.71 -11.82
C PHE A 129 -8.29 0.32 -10.93
N TRP A 130 -9.49 0.74 -11.30
CA TRP A 130 -10.24 1.77 -10.58
C TRP A 130 -11.18 1.23 -9.50
N TYR A 131 -11.37 -0.08 -9.46
CA TYR A 131 -12.29 -0.71 -8.49
C TYR A 131 -11.96 -0.37 -7.03
N PRO A 132 -10.70 -0.37 -6.59
CA PRO A 132 -10.36 -0.06 -5.20
C PRO A 132 -10.86 1.28 -4.71
N LEU A 133 -10.98 2.27 -5.61
CA LEU A 133 -11.41 3.61 -5.25
C LEU A 133 -12.85 3.61 -4.69
N ASN A 134 -13.70 2.69 -5.14
CA ASN A 134 -15.07 2.59 -4.68
C ASN A 134 -15.23 1.69 -3.45
N GLN A 135 -14.20 0.93 -3.10
CA GLN A 135 -14.29 -0.09 -2.06
C GLN A 135 -13.51 0.22 -0.80
N VAL A 136 -12.51 1.08 -0.89
CA VAL A 136 -11.67 1.41 0.25
C VAL A 136 -12.45 2.25 1.26
N VAL A 137 -12.07 2.17 2.53
CA VAL A 137 -12.68 2.97 3.59
C VAL A 137 -12.59 4.47 3.26
N ASP A 138 -13.63 5.22 3.59
CA ASP A 138 -13.80 6.61 3.13
C ASP A 138 -12.59 7.52 3.37
N PHE A 139 -11.96 7.41 4.53
CA PHE A 139 -10.86 8.34 4.85
C PHE A 139 -9.59 8.08 4.04
N LYS A 140 -9.52 6.99 3.27
CA LYS A 140 -8.40 6.70 2.36
C LYS A 140 -8.71 7.01 0.90
N LYS A 141 -9.96 7.37 0.57
CA LYS A 141 -10.37 7.52 -0.84
C LYS A 141 -9.58 8.57 -1.61
N GLU A 142 -9.36 9.74 -1.02
CA GLU A 142 -8.61 10.80 -1.71
C GLU A 142 -7.15 10.42 -1.92
N ALA A 143 -6.54 9.73 -0.96
CA ALA A 143 -5.18 9.23 -1.13
C ALA A 143 -5.12 8.21 -2.28
N TYR A 144 -6.08 7.29 -2.34
CA TYR A 144 -6.16 6.31 -3.43
C TYR A 144 -6.37 6.99 -4.78
N ARG A 145 -7.27 7.99 -4.83
CA ARG A 145 -7.51 8.76 -6.07
C ARG A 145 -6.23 9.42 -6.56
N SER A 146 -5.55 10.13 -5.68
CA SER A 146 -4.31 10.82 -6.03
C SER A 146 -3.25 9.85 -6.53
N ALA A 147 -3.07 8.73 -5.85
CA ALA A 147 -2.08 7.72 -6.21
C ALA A 147 -2.39 7.08 -7.56
N LEU A 148 -3.63 6.63 -7.76
CA LEU A 148 -4.04 5.96 -8.99
C LEU A 148 -3.93 6.88 -10.21
N ILE A 149 -4.33 8.14 -10.08
CA ILE A 149 -4.22 9.12 -11.16
C ILE A 149 -2.76 9.38 -11.50
N GLU A 150 -1.94 9.66 -10.49
CA GLU A 150 -0.53 9.97 -10.71
C GLU A 150 0.20 8.81 -11.37
N LEU A 151 0.03 7.60 -10.85
CA LEU A 151 0.77 6.43 -11.31
C LEU A 151 0.30 5.98 -12.69
N LYS A 152 -1.00 6.06 -12.97
CA LYS A 152 -1.52 5.75 -14.30
C LYS A 152 -0.96 6.69 -15.36
N ASN A 153 -0.79 7.96 -15.02
CA ASN A 153 -0.25 8.95 -15.96
C ASN A 153 1.23 8.74 -16.25
N LYS A 154 1.94 8.02 -15.40
CA LYS A 154 3.38 7.74 -15.60
C LYS A 154 3.65 6.52 -16.46
N ILE A 155 2.65 5.70 -16.69
CA ILE A 155 2.77 4.49 -17.50
C ILE A 155 1.58 4.39 -18.45
N LYS A 156 1.77 3.60 -19.51
CA LYS A 156 0.65 3.27 -20.40
C LYS A 156 0.10 1.91 -19.99
N ILE A 157 -1.15 1.91 -19.62
CA ILE A 157 -1.84 0.67 -19.26
C ILE A 157 -2.91 0.39 -20.32
#